data_e96e75006c1974e9cadfed403fa2f0f8
#
_entry.id   e96e75006c1974e9cadfed403fa2f0f8
#
_cell.length_a   1.000
_cell.length_b   1.000
_cell.length_c   1.000
_cell.angle_alpha   90.00
_cell.angle_beta   90.00
_cell.angle_gamma   90.00
#
_symmetry.space_group_name_H-M   'P 1'
#
loop_
_entity.id
_entity.type
_entity.pdbx_description
1 polymer ?
#
loop_
_entity_poly.entity_id
_entity_poly.type
_entity_poly.pdbx_seq_one_letter_code
_entity_poly.pdbx_strand_id
1 'polypeptide(L)'
;MKQLIDKLQTALSGTYEGHELTAIIRTICCDMLGIDTATYYLKEAVTLTTEQGTLLQGIIDRLRQGEPLQYIEGKAPFCGMEFAVNSSVLIPRPETAELVDWIVCEHATQQPRILDLGTGSGCIAIALSKQLPQATIEACDISAEVLTVAKENARMNEAPVSFFTHDMLDLGTPLPHSYDILVSNPPYIRQSEAADMSIQVTEWEPHTALFVPDDDALCFYRAIAELGQTEA
;
A
#
# COMPACT_ATOMS: atom_id res chain seq x y z
N MET A 1 -9.41 -2.00 30.27
CA MET A 1 -9.57 -2.49 28.89
C MET A 1 -11.03 -2.55 28.45
N LYS A 2 -11.92 -3.26 29.15
CA LYS A 2 -13.32 -3.40 28.70
C LYS A 2 -13.99 -2.05 28.35
N GLN A 3 -13.91 -1.06 29.25
CA GLN A 3 -14.48 0.27 29.03
C GLN A 3 -13.91 0.98 27.79
N LEU A 4 -12.61 0.78 27.49
CA LEU A 4 -11.99 1.36 26.30
C LEU A 4 -12.52 0.69 25.02
N ILE A 5 -12.63 -0.64 25.01
CA ILE A 5 -13.18 -1.41 23.89
C ILE A 5 -14.64 -1.01 23.66
N ASP A 6 -15.48 -0.95 24.71
CA ASP A 6 -16.88 -0.56 24.63
C ASP A 6 -17.03 0.87 24.08
N LYS A 7 -16.16 1.80 24.50
CA LYS A 7 -16.11 3.17 23.96
C LYS A 7 -15.79 3.18 22.47
N LEU A 8 -14.77 2.44 22.02
CA LEU A 8 -14.38 2.34 20.61
C LEU A 8 -15.48 1.68 19.77
N GLN A 9 -16.08 0.58 20.26
CA GLN A 9 -17.21 -0.06 19.60
C GLN A 9 -18.37 0.92 19.41
N THR A 10 -18.76 1.62 20.46
CA THR A 10 -19.83 2.62 20.39
C THR A 10 -19.51 3.75 19.41
N ALA A 11 -18.24 4.18 19.40
CA ALA A 11 -17.82 5.30 18.56
C ALA A 11 -17.75 4.94 17.05
N LEU A 12 -17.45 3.68 16.70
CA LEU A 12 -17.12 3.27 15.34
C LEU A 12 -18.14 2.32 14.69
N SER A 13 -19.08 1.75 15.45
CA SER A 13 -20.10 0.78 14.95
C SER A 13 -21.03 1.32 13.87
N GLY A 14 -21.07 2.62 13.64
CA GLY A 14 -21.82 3.23 12.52
C GLY A 14 -21.06 3.24 11.20
N THR A 15 -19.75 2.96 11.24
CA THR A 15 -18.84 3.01 10.07
C THR A 15 -18.22 1.64 9.77
N TYR A 16 -17.94 0.85 10.81
CA TYR A 16 -17.24 -0.44 10.73
C TYR A 16 -18.04 -1.52 11.48
N GLU A 17 -18.00 -2.76 10.99
CA GLU A 17 -18.75 -3.88 11.58
C GLU A 17 -17.90 -5.16 11.70
N GLY A 18 -18.37 -6.09 12.54
CA GLY A 18 -17.87 -7.45 12.63
C GLY A 18 -16.39 -7.59 12.92
N HIS A 19 -15.70 -8.36 12.07
CA HIS A 19 -14.28 -8.64 12.20
C HIS A 19 -13.40 -7.41 11.92
N GLU A 20 -13.82 -6.56 10.99
CA GLU A 20 -13.10 -5.33 10.66
C GLU A 20 -13.04 -4.39 11.87
N LEU A 21 -14.16 -4.11 12.50
CA LEU A 21 -14.21 -3.28 13.72
C LEU A 21 -13.33 -3.87 14.82
N THR A 22 -13.33 -5.19 14.99
CA THR A 22 -12.50 -5.86 16.00
C THR A 22 -11.02 -5.69 15.70
N ALA A 23 -10.61 -5.82 14.45
CA ALA A 23 -9.22 -5.62 14.00
C ALA A 23 -8.78 -4.16 14.21
N ILE A 24 -9.61 -3.19 13.81
CA ILE A 24 -9.35 -1.76 14.02
C ILE A 24 -9.15 -1.44 15.51
N ILE A 25 -10.04 -1.92 16.38
CA ILE A 25 -9.92 -1.71 17.83
C ILE A 25 -8.63 -2.30 18.39
N ARG A 26 -8.24 -3.50 17.93
CA ARG A 26 -6.98 -4.11 18.35
C ARG A 26 -5.79 -3.26 17.92
N THR A 27 -5.74 -2.84 16.65
CA THR A 27 -4.66 -1.97 16.13
C THR A 27 -4.59 -0.66 16.92
N ILE A 28 -5.71 0.01 17.14
CA ILE A 28 -5.74 1.25 17.96
C ILE A 28 -5.17 0.99 19.34
N CYS A 29 -5.62 -0.05 20.04
CA CYS A 29 -5.17 -0.33 21.40
C CYS A 29 -3.71 -0.75 21.46
N CYS A 30 -3.31 -1.74 20.66
CA CYS A 30 -1.99 -2.35 20.80
C CYS A 30 -0.91 -1.59 20.04
N ASP A 31 -1.18 -1.23 18.79
CA ASP A 31 -0.14 -0.72 17.90
C ASP A 31 -0.03 0.82 17.99
N MET A 32 -1.15 1.54 18.15
CA MET A 32 -1.15 3.01 18.19
C MET A 32 -1.08 3.58 19.61
N LEU A 33 -1.78 2.98 20.60
CA LEU A 33 -1.73 3.42 22.00
C LEU A 33 -0.64 2.72 22.81
N GLY A 34 0.05 1.71 22.24
CA GLY A 34 1.12 0.98 22.88
C GLY A 34 0.67 0.10 24.07
N ILE A 35 -0.60 -0.34 24.05
CA ILE A 35 -1.09 -1.23 25.10
C ILE A 35 -0.60 -2.65 24.82
N ASP A 36 0.05 -3.26 25.80
CA ASP A 36 0.56 -4.62 25.67
C ASP A 36 -0.53 -5.61 25.25
N THR A 37 -0.19 -6.50 24.31
CA THR A 37 -1.11 -7.47 23.71
C THR A 37 -1.73 -8.41 24.77
N ALA A 38 -0.96 -8.84 25.78
CA ALA A 38 -1.50 -9.67 26.86
C ALA A 38 -2.55 -8.89 27.68
N THR A 39 -2.26 -7.65 28.03
CA THR A 39 -3.18 -6.72 28.71
C THR A 39 -4.47 -6.54 27.91
N TYR A 40 -4.37 -6.43 26.57
CA TYR A 40 -5.54 -6.34 25.70
C TYR A 40 -6.42 -7.61 25.75
N TYR A 41 -5.83 -8.79 25.56
CA TYR A 41 -6.59 -10.05 25.53
C TYR A 41 -7.10 -10.49 26.90
N LEU A 42 -6.34 -10.26 27.97
CA LEU A 42 -6.75 -10.55 29.34
C LEU A 42 -7.74 -9.52 29.91
N LYS A 43 -8.01 -8.44 29.12
CA LYS A 43 -8.92 -7.35 29.50
C LYS A 43 -8.57 -6.70 30.86
N GLU A 44 -7.27 -6.60 31.16
CA GLU A 44 -6.78 -5.96 32.37
C GLU A 44 -7.18 -4.49 32.46
N ALA A 45 -7.14 -3.91 33.65
CA ALA A 45 -7.43 -2.50 33.83
C ALA A 45 -6.37 -1.62 33.18
N VAL A 46 -6.81 -0.68 32.34
CA VAL A 46 -5.93 0.30 31.68
C VAL A 46 -6.44 1.70 31.97
N THR A 47 -5.53 2.58 32.34
CA THR A 47 -5.76 4.01 32.47
C THR A 47 -4.92 4.70 31.39
N LEU A 48 -5.56 5.40 30.47
CA LEU A 48 -4.86 6.17 29.44
C LEU A 48 -4.27 7.44 30.04
N THR A 49 -3.10 7.83 29.57
CA THR A 49 -2.55 9.16 29.84
C THR A 49 -3.39 10.23 29.11
N THR A 50 -3.17 11.49 29.46
CA THR A 50 -3.85 12.60 28.75
C THR A 50 -3.48 12.62 27.27
N GLU A 51 -2.20 12.37 26.94
CA GLU A 51 -1.71 12.32 25.57
C GLU A 51 -2.36 11.17 24.79
N GLN A 52 -2.41 9.96 25.38
CA GLN A 52 -3.10 8.82 24.78
C GLN A 52 -4.60 9.09 24.57
N GLY A 53 -5.25 9.79 25.51
CA GLY A 53 -6.64 10.20 25.39
C GLY A 53 -6.87 11.17 24.23
N THR A 54 -5.99 12.13 24.02
CA THR A 54 -6.03 13.08 22.91
C THR A 54 -5.77 12.38 21.58
N LEU A 55 -4.75 11.51 21.52
CA LEU A 55 -4.45 10.71 20.33
C LEU A 55 -5.64 9.83 19.95
N LEU A 56 -6.22 9.12 20.93
CA LEU A 56 -7.40 8.27 20.71
C LEU A 56 -8.57 9.06 20.11
N GLN A 57 -8.84 10.26 20.63
CA GLN A 57 -9.93 11.09 20.12
C GLN A 57 -9.67 11.50 18.66
N GLY A 58 -8.42 11.90 18.34
CA GLY A 58 -8.03 12.22 16.96
C GLY A 58 -8.18 11.04 16.00
N ILE A 59 -7.81 9.82 16.44
CA ILE A 59 -7.99 8.59 15.66
C ILE A 59 -9.47 8.33 15.38
N ILE A 60 -10.32 8.42 16.40
CA ILE A 60 -11.77 8.20 16.26
C ILE A 60 -12.37 9.20 15.27
N ASP A 61 -11.99 10.47 15.36
CA ASP A 61 -12.55 11.54 14.52
C ASP A 61 -12.14 11.34 13.05
N ARG A 62 -10.90 10.93 12.77
CA ARG A 62 -10.41 10.60 11.42
C ARG A 62 -11.12 9.37 10.84
N LEU A 63 -11.21 8.28 11.61
CA LEU A 63 -11.93 7.07 11.19
C LEU A 63 -13.41 7.33 10.86
N ARG A 64 -14.07 8.19 11.63
CA ARG A 64 -15.46 8.60 11.36
C ARG A 64 -15.61 9.42 10.07
N GLN A 65 -14.56 10.08 9.63
CA GLN A 65 -14.52 10.79 8.35
C GLN A 65 -14.22 9.84 7.17
N GLY A 66 -14.03 8.55 7.45
CA GLY A 66 -13.74 7.53 6.45
C GLY A 66 -12.25 7.44 6.07
N GLU A 67 -11.35 8.09 6.83
CA GLU A 67 -9.92 7.96 6.56
C GLU A 67 -9.45 6.52 6.83
N PRO A 68 -8.71 5.88 5.90
CA PRO A 68 -8.18 4.54 6.10
C PRO A 68 -7.29 4.44 7.35
N LEU A 69 -7.46 3.36 8.12
CA LEU A 69 -6.65 3.14 9.33
C LEU A 69 -5.14 3.17 9.03
N GLN A 70 -4.74 2.63 7.88
CA GLN A 70 -3.34 2.60 7.45
C GLN A 70 -2.75 4.01 7.28
N TYR A 71 -3.52 4.97 6.76
CA TYR A 71 -3.07 6.37 6.68
C TYR A 71 -3.02 7.04 8.04
N ILE A 72 -3.95 6.68 8.95
CA ILE A 72 -3.94 7.19 10.32
C ILE A 72 -2.73 6.65 11.10
N GLU A 73 -2.41 5.38 10.91
CA GLU A 73 -1.25 4.71 11.50
C GLU A 73 0.07 5.09 10.81
N GLY A 74 -0.01 5.49 9.54
CA GLY A 74 1.13 5.83 8.69
C GLY A 74 1.85 4.60 8.12
N LYS A 75 1.26 3.40 8.22
CA LYS A 75 1.88 2.16 7.76
C LYS A 75 0.88 1.10 7.32
N ALA A 76 1.35 0.19 6.47
CA ALA A 76 0.60 -0.97 6.00
C ALA A 76 1.49 -2.21 5.90
N PRO A 77 1.00 -3.41 6.25
CA PRO A 77 1.73 -4.65 6.07
C PRO A 77 1.63 -5.14 4.62
N PHE A 78 2.73 -5.70 4.08
CA PHE A 78 2.74 -6.39 2.79
C PHE A 78 3.87 -7.42 2.72
N CYS A 79 3.61 -8.65 2.28
CA CYS A 79 4.58 -9.76 2.19
C CYS A 79 5.45 -9.93 3.45
N GLY A 80 4.86 -9.81 4.64
CA GLY A 80 5.55 -9.95 5.92
C GLY A 80 6.44 -8.78 6.31
N MET A 81 6.41 -7.68 5.56
CA MET A 81 7.14 -6.43 5.80
C MET A 81 6.18 -5.30 6.14
N GLU A 82 6.71 -4.20 6.70
CA GLU A 82 5.97 -2.99 6.99
C GLU A 82 6.36 -1.87 6.01
N PHE A 83 5.38 -1.16 5.49
CA PHE A 83 5.55 -0.07 4.52
C PHE A 83 4.95 1.22 5.07
N ALA A 84 5.70 2.30 5.06
CA ALA A 84 5.16 3.63 5.27
C ALA A 84 4.17 3.97 4.14
N VAL A 85 3.01 4.49 4.51
CA VAL A 85 1.97 4.93 3.57
C VAL A 85 1.37 6.26 4.00
N ASN A 86 0.95 7.03 3.02
CA ASN A 86 0.20 8.27 3.19
C ASN A 86 -0.72 8.47 1.97
N SER A 87 -1.47 9.54 1.92
CA SER A 87 -2.43 9.84 0.85
C SER A 87 -1.81 10.03 -0.55
N SER A 88 -0.48 10.02 -0.70
CA SER A 88 0.18 10.07 -2.01
C SER A 88 0.37 8.70 -2.66
N VAL A 89 0.26 7.59 -1.91
CA VAL A 89 0.48 6.23 -2.40
C VAL A 89 -0.72 5.34 -2.13
N LEU A 90 -1.02 4.43 -3.06
CA LEU A 90 -2.02 3.39 -2.85
C LEU A 90 -1.61 2.50 -1.67
N ILE A 91 -2.55 2.19 -0.78
CA ILE A 91 -2.33 1.21 0.28
C ILE A 91 -2.09 -0.17 -0.36
N PRO A 92 -0.97 -0.86 -0.05
CA PRO A 92 -0.69 -2.19 -0.59
C PRO A 92 -1.86 -3.15 -0.39
N ARG A 93 -2.28 -3.81 -1.47
CA ARG A 93 -3.40 -4.76 -1.44
C ARG A 93 -2.89 -6.18 -1.23
N PRO A 94 -3.55 -6.99 -0.38
CA PRO A 94 -3.16 -8.38 -0.14
C PRO A 94 -3.06 -9.22 -1.42
N GLU A 95 -3.98 -8.99 -2.38
CA GLU A 95 -4.03 -9.70 -3.66
C GLU A 95 -2.77 -9.45 -4.52
N THR A 96 -2.14 -8.30 -4.36
CA THR A 96 -0.88 -7.97 -5.06
C THR A 96 0.28 -8.87 -4.62
N ALA A 97 0.19 -9.49 -3.44
CA ALA A 97 1.19 -10.45 -2.97
C ALA A 97 1.23 -11.71 -3.86
N GLU A 98 0.09 -12.12 -4.44
CA GLU A 98 0.02 -13.26 -5.35
C GLU A 98 0.88 -13.03 -6.61
N LEU A 99 0.94 -11.79 -7.10
CA LEU A 99 1.80 -11.42 -8.22
C LEU A 99 3.30 -11.55 -7.86
N VAL A 100 3.67 -11.11 -6.65
CA VAL A 100 5.04 -11.28 -6.13
C VAL A 100 5.39 -12.76 -6.02
N ASP A 101 4.52 -13.55 -5.40
CA ASP A 101 4.73 -14.99 -5.20
C ASP A 101 4.87 -15.72 -6.53
N TRP A 102 4.07 -15.36 -7.54
CA TRP A 102 4.15 -15.95 -8.87
C TRP A 102 5.53 -15.68 -9.51
N ILE A 103 5.98 -14.42 -9.53
CA ILE A 103 7.30 -14.06 -10.09
C ILE A 103 8.43 -14.81 -9.35
N VAL A 104 8.35 -14.86 -8.02
CA VAL A 104 9.35 -15.55 -7.20
C VAL A 104 9.38 -17.05 -7.52
N CYS A 105 8.23 -17.70 -7.64
CA CYS A 105 8.16 -19.14 -7.98
C CYS A 105 8.79 -19.46 -9.34
N GLU A 106 8.58 -18.61 -10.34
CA GLU A 106 9.11 -18.85 -11.69
C GLU A 106 10.58 -18.53 -11.83
N HIS A 107 11.11 -17.59 -11.04
CA HIS A 107 12.47 -17.04 -11.22
C HIS A 107 13.42 -17.24 -10.04
N ALA A 108 13.10 -18.11 -9.06
CA ALA A 108 13.87 -18.34 -7.83
C ALA A 108 15.35 -18.69 -8.06
N THR A 109 15.69 -19.32 -9.19
CA THR A 109 17.05 -19.76 -9.54
C THR A 109 17.73 -18.89 -10.60
N GLN A 110 17.09 -17.79 -11.01
CA GLN A 110 17.56 -16.89 -12.06
C GLN A 110 18.07 -15.59 -11.46
N GLN A 111 18.67 -14.75 -12.30
CA GLN A 111 19.16 -13.43 -11.94
C GLN A 111 18.49 -12.37 -12.86
N PRO A 112 17.15 -12.29 -12.86
CA PRO A 112 16.46 -11.41 -13.78
C PRO A 112 16.68 -9.94 -13.42
N ARG A 113 16.64 -9.09 -14.44
CA ARG A 113 16.45 -7.66 -14.27
C ARG A 113 14.96 -7.38 -14.35
N ILE A 114 14.40 -6.83 -13.28
CA ILE A 114 12.95 -6.60 -13.11
C ILE A 114 12.69 -5.11 -12.96
N LEU A 115 11.69 -4.60 -13.68
CA LEU A 115 11.18 -3.25 -13.52
C LEU A 115 9.74 -3.28 -13.00
N ASP A 116 9.50 -2.58 -11.88
CA ASP A 116 8.18 -2.30 -11.34
C ASP A 116 7.69 -0.94 -11.86
N LEU A 117 6.68 -0.96 -12.72
CA LEU A 117 6.08 0.21 -13.38
C LEU A 117 4.91 0.73 -12.56
N GLY A 118 4.94 2.02 -12.15
CA GLY A 118 3.94 2.61 -11.28
C GLY A 118 4.04 2.04 -9.86
N THR A 119 5.24 2.11 -9.29
CA THR A 119 5.62 1.37 -8.08
C THR A 119 4.85 1.78 -6.81
N GLY A 120 4.25 2.98 -6.77
CA GLY A 120 3.51 3.47 -5.60
C GLY A 120 4.37 3.47 -4.33
N SER A 121 3.95 2.74 -3.31
CA SER A 121 4.72 2.60 -2.06
C SER A 121 6.03 1.82 -2.21
N GLY A 122 6.31 1.23 -3.38
CA GLY A 122 7.46 0.36 -3.62
C GLY A 122 7.24 -1.10 -3.20
N CYS A 123 6.03 -1.47 -2.81
CA CYS A 123 5.78 -2.75 -2.15
C CYS A 123 6.12 -3.97 -3.02
N ILE A 124 5.83 -3.95 -4.32
CA ILE A 124 6.17 -5.03 -5.25
C ILE A 124 7.69 -5.12 -5.42
N ALA A 125 8.34 -4.02 -5.81
CA ALA A 125 9.78 -3.97 -6.04
C ALA A 125 10.59 -4.40 -4.81
N ILE A 126 10.20 -3.90 -3.63
CA ILE A 126 10.86 -4.21 -2.36
C ILE A 126 10.67 -5.69 -1.99
N ALA A 127 9.44 -6.21 -2.13
CA ALA A 127 9.15 -7.61 -1.85
C ALA A 127 9.94 -8.56 -2.79
N LEU A 128 10.00 -8.25 -4.08
CA LEU A 128 10.82 -8.99 -5.05
C LEU A 128 12.31 -8.93 -4.70
N SER A 129 12.82 -7.76 -4.33
CA SER A 129 14.24 -7.60 -3.94
C SER A 129 14.62 -8.45 -2.73
N LYS A 130 13.71 -8.60 -1.76
CA LYS A 130 13.95 -9.43 -0.57
C LYS A 130 13.85 -10.93 -0.84
N GLN A 131 12.97 -11.33 -1.76
CA GLN A 131 12.71 -12.75 -2.06
C GLN A 131 13.59 -13.29 -3.21
N LEU A 132 14.09 -12.41 -4.09
CA LEU A 132 15.02 -12.73 -5.19
C LEU A 132 16.35 -11.99 -5.02
N PRO A 133 17.21 -12.38 -4.07
CA PRO A 133 18.41 -11.62 -3.72
C PRO A 133 19.47 -11.57 -4.84
N GLN A 134 19.31 -12.36 -5.91
CA GLN A 134 20.18 -12.35 -7.09
C GLN A 134 19.63 -11.50 -8.24
N ALA A 135 18.37 -11.06 -8.16
CA ALA A 135 17.74 -10.20 -9.16
C ALA A 135 18.24 -8.75 -9.05
N THR A 136 18.23 -8.05 -10.17
CA THR A 136 18.40 -6.60 -10.19
C THR A 136 17.03 -5.95 -10.28
N ILE A 137 16.64 -5.22 -9.24
CA ILE A 137 15.31 -4.62 -9.15
C ILE A 137 15.40 -3.10 -9.34
N GLU A 138 14.64 -2.62 -10.30
CA GLU A 138 14.41 -1.19 -10.53
C GLU A 138 12.91 -0.91 -10.44
N ALA A 139 12.57 0.33 -10.10
CA ALA A 139 11.18 0.73 -9.96
C ALA A 139 10.99 2.17 -10.42
N CYS A 140 9.88 2.46 -11.06
CA CYS A 140 9.57 3.81 -11.48
C CYS A 140 8.14 4.23 -11.16
N ASP A 141 7.95 5.53 -11.10
CA ASP A 141 6.66 6.18 -10.95
C ASP A 141 6.71 7.54 -11.64
N ILE A 142 5.56 8.06 -12.05
CA ILE A 142 5.47 9.40 -12.62
C ILE A 142 5.70 10.48 -11.57
N SER A 143 5.35 10.21 -10.31
CA SER A 143 5.40 11.17 -9.20
C SER A 143 6.68 11.07 -8.39
N ALA A 144 7.43 12.16 -8.33
CA ALA A 144 8.61 12.28 -7.46
C ALA A 144 8.27 12.19 -5.96
N GLU A 145 7.05 12.61 -5.57
CA GLU A 145 6.56 12.50 -4.20
C GLU A 145 6.34 11.03 -3.82
N VAL A 146 5.68 10.28 -4.68
CA VAL A 146 5.49 8.83 -4.54
C VAL A 146 6.84 8.11 -4.41
N LEU A 147 7.80 8.45 -5.28
CA LEU A 147 9.15 7.88 -5.20
C LEU A 147 9.89 8.22 -3.90
N THR A 148 9.55 9.31 -3.23
CA THR A 148 10.11 9.62 -1.91
C THR A 148 9.63 8.61 -0.87
N VAL A 149 8.35 8.24 -0.88
CA VAL A 149 7.79 7.20 -0.01
C VAL A 149 8.41 5.83 -0.34
N ALA A 150 8.50 5.47 -1.62
CA ALA A 150 9.08 4.20 -2.04
C ALA A 150 10.55 4.05 -1.63
N LYS A 151 11.36 5.11 -1.77
CA LYS A 151 12.77 5.14 -1.33
C LYS A 151 12.92 4.98 0.18
N GLU A 152 12.04 5.63 0.96
CA GLU A 152 12.04 5.47 2.41
C GLU A 152 11.65 4.04 2.80
N ASN A 153 10.66 3.44 2.15
CA ASN A 153 10.28 2.06 2.34
C ASN A 153 11.41 1.08 2.01
N ALA A 154 12.14 1.32 0.92
CA ALA A 154 13.30 0.51 0.56
C ALA A 154 14.40 0.61 1.62
N ARG A 155 14.67 1.82 2.15
CA ARG A 155 15.63 2.05 3.23
C ARG A 155 15.20 1.33 4.52
N MET A 156 13.93 1.44 4.91
CA MET A 156 13.38 0.81 6.13
C MET A 156 13.46 -0.72 6.07
N ASN A 157 13.23 -1.30 4.89
CA ASN A 157 13.26 -2.74 4.66
C ASN A 157 14.64 -3.24 4.20
N GLU A 158 15.67 -2.38 4.15
CA GLU A 158 17.03 -2.74 3.68
C GLU A 158 16.98 -3.45 2.32
N ALA A 159 16.20 -2.93 1.37
CA ALA A 159 15.99 -3.49 0.05
C ALA A 159 16.79 -2.72 -1.01
N PRO A 160 17.70 -3.36 -1.76
CA PRO A 160 18.50 -2.72 -2.79
C PRO A 160 17.69 -2.54 -4.08
N VAL A 161 16.81 -1.52 -4.10
CA VAL A 161 16.00 -1.14 -5.26
C VAL A 161 16.46 0.22 -5.79
N SER A 162 16.62 0.34 -7.11
CA SER A 162 16.89 1.61 -7.79
C SER A 162 15.60 2.26 -8.25
N PHE A 163 15.46 3.57 -8.01
CA PHE A 163 14.22 4.31 -8.33
C PHE A 163 14.50 5.47 -9.29
N PHE A 164 13.66 5.59 -10.33
CA PHE A 164 13.70 6.70 -11.27
C PHE A 164 12.29 7.19 -11.65
N THR A 165 12.18 8.42 -12.14
CA THR A 165 10.91 8.95 -12.62
C THR A 165 10.68 8.53 -14.07
N HIS A 166 9.50 7.98 -14.37
CA HIS A 166 9.09 7.61 -15.73
C HIS A 166 7.56 7.59 -15.82
N ASP A 167 7.04 8.15 -16.90
CA ASP A 167 5.63 8.00 -17.26
C ASP A 167 5.48 6.78 -18.17
N MET A 168 4.85 5.72 -17.68
CA MET A 168 4.67 4.50 -18.46
C MET A 168 3.77 4.68 -19.70
N LEU A 169 3.03 5.79 -19.79
CA LEU A 169 2.26 6.15 -21.00
C LEU A 169 3.10 6.91 -22.04
N ASP A 170 4.29 7.40 -21.67
CA ASP A 170 5.23 8.03 -22.61
C ASP A 170 6.12 6.98 -23.28
N LEU A 171 5.62 6.39 -24.33
CA LEU A 171 6.33 5.39 -25.14
C LEU A 171 7.48 5.99 -25.99
N GLY A 172 7.61 7.31 -26.03
CA GLY A 172 8.69 7.99 -26.73
C GLY A 172 9.99 8.09 -25.93
N THR A 173 9.93 7.98 -24.61
CA THR A 173 11.09 7.97 -23.74
C THR A 173 11.53 6.54 -23.45
N PRO A 174 12.74 6.10 -23.93
CA PRO A 174 13.19 4.74 -23.72
C PRO A 174 13.44 4.44 -22.23
N LEU A 175 13.21 3.20 -21.83
CA LEU A 175 13.62 2.71 -20.52
C LEU A 175 15.15 2.73 -20.40
N PRO A 176 15.71 2.92 -19.18
CA PRO A 176 17.17 3.04 -19.00
C PRO A 176 17.93 1.76 -19.31
N HIS A 177 17.27 0.61 -19.27
CA HIS A 177 17.86 -0.71 -19.51
C HIS A 177 16.84 -1.64 -20.16
N SER A 178 17.31 -2.76 -20.74
CA SER A 178 16.45 -3.90 -21.10
C SER A 178 16.12 -4.71 -19.84
N TYR A 179 14.91 -5.20 -19.76
CA TYR A 179 14.39 -5.94 -18.60
C TYR A 179 13.89 -7.32 -19.01
N ASP A 180 14.15 -8.33 -18.18
CA ASP A 180 13.60 -9.67 -18.36
C ASP A 180 12.13 -9.74 -17.94
N ILE A 181 11.74 -8.89 -16.99
CA ILE A 181 10.37 -8.85 -16.45
C ILE A 181 9.94 -7.38 -16.25
N LEU A 182 8.77 -7.04 -16.79
CA LEU A 182 8.02 -5.84 -16.43
C LEU A 182 6.86 -6.27 -15.54
N VAL A 183 6.78 -5.70 -14.34
CA VAL A 183 5.69 -5.94 -13.40
C VAL A 183 4.98 -4.63 -13.09
N SER A 184 3.66 -4.67 -12.92
CA SER A 184 2.88 -3.51 -12.56
C SER A 184 1.55 -3.93 -11.93
N ASN A 185 1.08 -3.12 -10.99
CA ASN A 185 -0.32 -3.05 -10.58
C ASN A 185 -0.87 -1.67 -10.96
N PRO A 186 -1.16 -1.43 -12.25
CA PRO A 186 -1.50 -0.11 -12.75
C PRO A 186 -2.95 0.26 -12.40
N PRO A 187 -3.35 1.54 -12.53
CA PRO A 187 -4.75 1.93 -12.48
C PRO A 187 -5.59 1.17 -13.50
N TYR A 188 -6.80 0.76 -13.10
CA TYR A 188 -7.70 -0.01 -13.97
C TYR A 188 -9.20 0.25 -13.73
N ILE A 189 -9.56 1.06 -12.74
CA ILE A 189 -10.95 1.35 -12.40
C ILE A 189 -11.44 2.50 -13.28
N ARG A 190 -12.56 2.33 -13.94
CA ARG A 190 -13.15 3.42 -14.74
C ARG A 190 -13.68 4.52 -13.82
N GLN A 191 -13.62 5.76 -14.28
CA GLN A 191 -14.15 6.89 -13.50
C GLN A 191 -15.64 6.73 -13.19
N SER A 192 -16.42 6.14 -14.09
CA SER A 192 -17.84 5.84 -13.89
C SER A 192 -18.12 4.82 -12.78
N GLU A 193 -17.15 3.97 -12.43
CA GLU A 193 -17.29 2.94 -11.38
C GLU A 193 -17.04 3.51 -9.96
N ALA A 194 -16.55 4.75 -9.84
CA ALA A 194 -16.26 5.39 -8.56
C ALA A 194 -17.47 5.46 -7.62
N ALA A 195 -18.68 5.58 -8.17
CA ALA A 195 -19.91 5.68 -7.38
C ALA A 195 -20.26 4.41 -6.59
N ASP A 196 -19.74 3.25 -7.03
CA ASP A 196 -19.98 1.95 -6.40
C ASP A 196 -18.90 1.57 -5.38
N MET A 197 -17.88 2.42 -5.23
CA MET A 197 -16.75 2.18 -4.33
C MET A 197 -16.97 2.76 -2.94
N SER A 198 -16.22 2.27 -1.97
CA SER A 198 -16.25 2.83 -0.62
C SER A 198 -15.65 4.24 -0.58
N ILE A 199 -16.20 5.07 0.30
CA ILE A 199 -15.71 6.44 0.53
C ILE A 199 -14.24 6.46 0.97
N GLN A 200 -13.78 5.42 1.65
CA GLN A 200 -12.37 5.27 2.07
C GLN A 200 -11.42 5.27 0.89
N VAL A 201 -11.83 4.67 -0.23
CA VAL A 201 -11.02 4.59 -1.45
C VAL A 201 -11.17 5.88 -2.27
N THR A 202 -12.41 6.31 -2.52
CA THR A 202 -12.67 7.43 -3.43
C THR A 202 -12.27 8.80 -2.89
N GLU A 203 -12.30 9.00 -1.56
CA GLU A 203 -12.00 10.30 -0.97
C GLU A 203 -10.57 10.40 -0.42
N TRP A 204 -9.91 9.27 -0.16
CA TRP A 204 -8.65 9.26 0.56
C TRP A 204 -7.46 8.71 -0.22
N GLU A 205 -7.68 7.75 -1.12
CA GLU A 205 -6.59 7.19 -1.90
C GLU A 205 -6.35 8.00 -3.19
N PRO A 206 -5.11 8.03 -3.72
CA PRO A 206 -4.78 8.88 -4.86
C PRO A 206 -5.52 8.42 -6.12
N HIS A 207 -6.32 9.29 -6.71
CA HIS A 207 -7.10 8.99 -7.92
C HIS A 207 -6.22 8.55 -9.10
N THR A 208 -5.01 9.08 -9.19
CA THR A 208 -4.02 8.70 -10.21
C THR A 208 -3.55 7.25 -10.11
N ALA A 209 -3.69 6.63 -8.94
CA ALA A 209 -3.35 5.22 -8.73
C ALA A 209 -4.56 4.28 -8.91
N LEU A 210 -5.77 4.82 -9.08
CA LEU A 210 -7.01 4.06 -9.14
C LEU A 210 -7.68 4.11 -10.51
N PHE A 211 -7.85 5.34 -11.05
CA PHE A 211 -8.80 5.58 -12.12
C PHE A 211 -8.16 5.70 -13.50
N VAL A 212 -8.90 5.20 -14.47
CA VAL A 212 -8.63 5.34 -15.89
C VAL A 212 -9.82 6.01 -16.60
N PRO A 213 -9.61 6.64 -17.80
CA PRO A 213 -10.70 7.15 -18.59
C PRO A 213 -11.70 6.06 -18.97
N ASP A 214 -13.01 6.39 -19.00
CA ASP A 214 -14.08 5.43 -19.34
C ASP A 214 -13.97 4.91 -20.76
N ASP A 215 -13.47 5.72 -21.68
CA ASP A 215 -13.28 5.39 -23.09
C ASP A 215 -11.97 4.64 -23.38
N ASP A 216 -11.08 4.55 -22.40
CA ASP A 216 -9.79 3.86 -22.54
C ASP A 216 -9.32 3.15 -21.27
N ALA A 217 -10.10 2.20 -20.78
CA ALA A 217 -9.82 1.46 -19.55
C ALA A 217 -8.54 0.58 -19.61
N LEU A 218 -8.00 0.32 -20.80
CA LEU A 218 -6.82 -0.54 -20.98
C LEU A 218 -5.55 0.24 -21.36
N CYS A 219 -5.53 1.56 -21.21
CA CYS A 219 -4.41 2.41 -21.64
C CYS A 219 -3.08 1.95 -21.01
N PHE A 220 -3.04 1.70 -19.70
CA PHE A 220 -1.82 1.25 -19.01
C PHE A 220 -1.39 -0.16 -19.46
N TYR A 221 -2.34 -1.10 -19.62
CA TYR A 221 -2.00 -2.46 -20.05
C TYR A 221 -1.42 -2.49 -21.48
N ARG A 222 -1.94 -1.64 -22.39
CA ARG A 222 -1.35 -1.50 -23.72
C ARG A 222 0.05 -0.91 -23.66
N ALA A 223 0.25 0.16 -22.88
CA ALA A 223 1.56 0.77 -22.72
C ALA A 223 2.61 -0.22 -22.18
N ILE A 224 2.25 -0.99 -21.14
CA ILE A 224 3.13 -2.03 -20.58
C ILE A 224 3.47 -3.10 -21.64
N ALA A 225 2.47 -3.53 -22.44
CA ALA A 225 2.70 -4.51 -23.51
C ALA A 225 3.60 -3.98 -24.63
N GLU A 226 3.47 -2.70 -24.99
CA GLU A 226 4.35 -2.05 -25.98
C GLU A 226 5.77 -1.87 -25.45
N LEU A 227 5.94 -1.43 -24.21
CA LEU A 227 7.25 -1.36 -23.55
C LEU A 227 7.94 -2.74 -23.53
N GLY A 228 7.21 -3.81 -23.23
CA GLY A 228 7.73 -5.17 -23.25
C GLY A 228 8.14 -5.68 -24.63
N GLN A 229 7.56 -5.15 -25.71
CA GLN A 229 7.94 -5.53 -27.10
C GLN A 229 9.18 -4.77 -27.60
N THR A 230 9.39 -3.55 -27.12
CA THR A 230 10.54 -2.72 -27.54
C THR A 230 11.84 -3.06 -26.83
N GLU A 231 11.75 -3.74 -25.68
CA GLU A 231 12.89 -4.07 -24.81
C GLU A 231 13.28 -5.56 -24.84
N ALA A 232 12.55 -6.39 -25.61
CA ALA A 232 12.83 -7.84 -25.74
C ALA A 232 13.95 -8.14 -26.80
#